data_2418016b86f058f9f03b8e834d7c3237
#
_entry.id   2418016b86f058f9f03b8e834d7c3237
#
_cell.length_a   1.000
_cell.length_b   1.000
_cell.length_c   1.000
_cell.angle_alpha   90.00
_cell.angle_beta   90.00
_cell.angle_gamma   90.00
#
_symmetry.space_group_name_H-M   'P 1'
#
loop_
_entity.id
_entity.type
_entity.pdbx_description
1 polymer ?
#
loop_
_entity_poly.entity_id
_entity_poly.type
_entity_poly.pdbx_seq_one_letter_code
_entity_poly.pdbx_strand_id
1 'polypeptide(L)'
;MTEQPTPEQTESKPSAPDPLAVRDAVTRQAVLGALLDEVKSAYKDAKTKADDLLDKAYRAGGTTKIDAMLPDGTKVGSSSRQGGEREAQVVDAEAFRAWVRDHYPTEHVVEFVPAQVLTSVRPGFAGKVLAEATAAGTAKYVDPGTGEVHDVPGVELKPSRAASHRLTYTRGSKAQPTDGRALVAAAWRAGALVEHLPALAPAAPQAAGSDAA
;
A
#
# COMPACT_ATOMS: atom_id res chain seq x y z
N MET A 1 -74.38 -21.63 13.24
CA MET A 1 -72.94 -21.24 13.39
C MET A 1 -72.13 -22.41 12.83
N THR A 2 -71.71 -22.29 11.62
CA THR A 2 -70.98 -23.34 10.89
C THR A 2 -69.49 -22.92 10.82
N GLU A 3 -68.66 -23.64 11.60
CA GLU A 3 -67.25 -23.50 11.60
C GLU A 3 -66.66 -24.05 10.29
N GLN A 4 -65.98 -23.19 9.50
CA GLN A 4 -65.19 -23.61 8.36
C GLN A 4 -63.80 -24.05 8.86
N PRO A 5 -63.27 -25.18 8.43
CA PRO A 5 -61.94 -25.61 8.76
C PRO A 5 -60.92 -24.78 7.95
N THR A 6 -59.95 -24.20 8.64
CA THR A 6 -58.78 -23.53 8.09
C THR A 6 -57.91 -24.55 7.33
N PRO A 7 -57.47 -24.27 6.09
CA PRO A 7 -56.58 -25.20 5.38
C PRO A 7 -55.18 -25.18 6.03
N GLU A 8 -54.78 -26.36 6.52
CA GLU A 8 -53.40 -26.64 6.95
C GLU A 8 -52.44 -26.39 5.77
N GLN A 9 -51.61 -25.36 5.90
CA GLN A 9 -50.47 -25.14 4.99
C GLN A 9 -49.45 -26.25 5.25
N THR A 10 -49.42 -27.24 4.38
CA THR A 10 -48.38 -28.27 4.35
C THR A 10 -47.08 -27.59 3.92
N GLU A 11 -46.23 -27.21 4.86
CA GLU A 11 -44.84 -26.78 4.58
C GLU A 11 -44.14 -27.94 3.87
N SER A 12 -43.91 -27.78 2.58
CA SER A 12 -43.15 -28.74 1.78
C SER A 12 -41.70 -28.73 2.26
N LYS A 13 -41.28 -29.83 2.86
CA LYS A 13 -39.89 -30.05 3.29
C LYS A 13 -38.96 -29.77 2.10
N PRO A 14 -37.91 -28.90 2.26
CA PRO A 14 -37.01 -28.58 1.16
C PRO A 14 -36.39 -29.87 0.61
N SER A 15 -36.52 -30.06 -0.69
CA SER A 15 -35.91 -31.21 -1.40
C SER A 15 -34.40 -31.13 -1.28
N ALA A 16 -33.75 -32.27 -1.03
CA ALA A 16 -32.28 -32.33 -1.01
C ALA A 16 -31.71 -31.92 -2.39
N PRO A 17 -30.64 -31.12 -2.43
CA PRO A 17 -30.05 -30.72 -3.70
C PRO A 17 -29.47 -31.92 -4.46
N ASP A 18 -29.48 -31.85 -5.80
CA ASP A 18 -28.91 -32.88 -6.65
C ASP A 18 -27.42 -33.09 -6.32
N PRO A 19 -26.96 -34.31 -6.00
CA PRO A 19 -25.56 -34.61 -5.70
C PRO A 19 -24.59 -34.23 -6.80
N LEU A 20 -24.98 -34.29 -8.09
CA LEU A 20 -24.17 -33.88 -9.21
C LEU A 20 -23.99 -32.36 -9.23
N ALA A 21 -25.06 -31.62 -9.01
CA ALA A 21 -24.97 -30.14 -8.94
C ALA A 21 -24.10 -29.69 -7.77
N VAL A 22 -24.14 -30.34 -6.61
CA VAL A 22 -23.26 -30.07 -5.48
C VAL A 22 -21.79 -30.33 -5.83
N ARG A 23 -21.52 -31.48 -6.44
CA ARG A 23 -20.16 -31.85 -6.88
C ARG A 23 -19.60 -30.85 -7.88
N ASP A 24 -20.39 -30.45 -8.87
CA ASP A 24 -19.97 -29.46 -9.88
C ASP A 24 -19.69 -28.10 -9.26
N ALA A 25 -20.51 -27.66 -8.31
CA ALA A 25 -20.29 -26.42 -7.58
C ALA A 25 -18.99 -26.44 -6.78
N VAL A 26 -18.71 -27.53 -6.05
CA VAL A 26 -17.46 -27.72 -5.30
C VAL A 26 -16.25 -27.76 -6.21
N THR A 27 -16.33 -28.46 -7.34
CA THR A 27 -15.27 -28.51 -8.34
C THR A 27 -14.96 -27.11 -8.90
N ARG A 28 -16.01 -26.36 -9.25
CA ARG A 28 -15.84 -24.97 -9.73
C ARG A 28 -15.20 -24.07 -8.66
N GLN A 29 -15.59 -24.22 -7.41
CA GLN A 29 -14.99 -23.49 -6.29
C GLN A 29 -13.51 -23.82 -6.16
N ALA A 30 -13.13 -25.08 -6.21
CA ALA A 30 -11.72 -25.52 -6.12
C ALA A 30 -10.85 -24.96 -7.27
N VAL A 31 -11.36 -25.02 -8.49
CA VAL A 31 -10.65 -24.47 -9.68
C VAL A 31 -10.44 -22.96 -9.55
N LEU A 32 -11.50 -22.23 -9.18
CA LEU A 32 -11.39 -20.77 -9.01
C LEU A 32 -10.47 -20.40 -7.84
N GLY A 33 -10.45 -21.18 -6.77
CA GLY A 33 -9.52 -20.97 -5.66
C GLY A 33 -8.06 -21.13 -6.08
N ALA A 34 -7.75 -22.20 -6.79
CA ALA A 34 -6.40 -22.45 -7.29
C ALA A 34 -5.93 -21.35 -8.27
N LEU A 35 -6.79 -20.95 -9.21
CA LEU A 35 -6.48 -19.85 -10.14
C LEU A 35 -6.28 -18.50 -9.41
N LEU A 36 -7.06 -18.23 -8.38
CA LEU A 36 -6.92 -17.02 -7.57
C LEU A 36 -5.55 -16.97 -6.89
N ASP A 37 -5.04 -18.09 -6.38
CA ASP A 37 -3.75 -18.14 -5.71
C ASP A 37 -2.60 -17.97 -6.70
N GLU A 38 -2.71 -18.54 -7.89
CA GLU A 38 -1.77 -18.30 -9.00
C GLU A 38 -1.72 -16.82 -9.39
N VAL A 39 -2.88 -16.19 -9.58
CA VAL A 39 -2.97 -14.75 -9.89
C VAL A 39 -2.38 -13.90 -8.76
N LYS A 40 -2.60 -14.23 -7.50
CA LYS A 40 -2.00 -13.51 -6.36
C LYS A 40 -0.48 -13.61 -6.36
N SER A 41 0.06 -14.80 -6.64
CA SER A 41 1.51 -15.00 -6.72
C SER A 41 2.11 -14.14 -7.85
N ALA A 42 1.57 -14.25 -9.07
CA ALA A 42 2.01 -13.45 -10.21
C ALA A 42 1.90 -11.94 -9.95
N TYR A 43 0.84 -11.48 -9.27
CA TYR A 43 0.68 -10.08 -8.89
C TYR A 43 1.76 -9.62 -7.90
N LYS A 44 2.11 -10.45 -6.91
CA LYS A 44 3.16 -10.15 -5.93
C LYS A 44 4.51 -9.96 -6.62
N ASP A 45 4.85 -10.87 -7.55
CA ASP A 45 6.12 -10.80 -8.27
C ASP A 45 6.17 -9.59 -9.21
N ALA A 46 5.10 -9.32 -9.94
CA ALA A 46 4.97 -8.13 -10.79
C ALA A 46 5.07 -6.84 -9.97
N LYS A 47 4.45 -6.79 -8.79
CA LYS A 47 4.53 -5.64 -7.88
C LYS A 47 5.96 -5.42 -7.39
N THR A 48 6.65 -6.46 -6.93
CA THR A 48 8.05 -6.36 -6.47
C THR A 48 8.95 -5.81 -7.59
N LYS A 49 8.83 -6.37 -8.80
CA LYS A 49 9.58 -5.91 -9.96
C LYS A 49 9.28 -4.45 -10.31
N ALA A 50 8.02 -4.04 -10.24
CA ALA A 50 7.63 -2.66 -10.50
C ALA A 50 8.20 -1.71 -9.44
N ASP A 51 8.12 -2.07 -8.16
CA ASP A 51 8.67 -1.28 -7.05
C ASP A 51 10.18 -1.07 -7.21
N ASP A 52 10.94 -2.12 -7.55
CA ASP A 52 12.39 -2.03 -7.81
C ASP A 52 12.75 -1.10 -8.99
N LEU A 53 11.99 -1.19 -10.08
CA LEU A 53 12.20 -0.33 -11.25
C LEU A 53 11.84 1.13 -10.97
N LEU A 54 10.75 1.38 -10.23
CA LEU A 54 10.33 2.71 -9.83
C LEU A 54 11.33 3.36 -8.86
N ASP A 55 11.89 2.59 -7.93
CA ASP A 55 12.95 3.08 -7.05
C ASP A 55 14.23 3.43 -7.83
N LYS A 56 14.61 2.65 -8.84
CA LYS A 56 15.73 2.97 -9.72
C LYS A 56 15.46 4.24 -10.52
N ALA A 57 14.27 4.39 -11.09
CA ALA A 57 13.86 5.58 -11.84
C ALA A 57 13.86 6.84 -10.96
N TYR A 58 13.41 6.73 -9.72
CA TYR A 58 13.48 7.81 -8.75
C TYR A 58 14.92 8.23 -8.44
N ARG A 59 15.81 7.27 -8.18
CA ARG A 59 17.23 7.57 -7.89
C ARG A 59 17.97 8.19 -9.08
N ALA A 60 17.62 7.77 -10.30
CA ALA A 60 18.25 8.25 -11.51
C ALA A 60 17.76 9.63 -11.97
N GLY A 61 16.46 9.91 -11.82
CA GLY A 61 15.86 11.12 -12.40
C GLY A 61 14.74 11.76 -11.57
N GLY A 62 14.58 11.36 -10.29
CA GLY A 62 13.56 11.95 -9.41
C GLY A 62 12.10 11.59 -9.79
N THR A 63 11.90 10.56 -10.60
CA THR A 63 10.57 10.16 -11.07
C THR A 63 9.69 9.70 -9.90
N THR A 64 8.64 10.44 -9.60
CA THR A 64 7.71 10.14 -8.49
C THR A 64 6.40 9.50 -8.95
N LYS A 65 6.10 9.55 -10.26
CA LYS A 65 4.84 9.02 -10.81
C LYS A 65 5.05 8.49 -12.23
N ILE A 66 4.47 7.33 -12.52
CA ILE A 66 4.45 6.72 -13.86
C ILE A 66 3.03 6.25 -14.16
N ASP A 67 2.58 6.49 -15.38
CA ASP A 67 1.27 6.06 -15.86
C ASP A 67 1.29 4.59 -16.29
N ALA A 68 0.25 3.85 -15.94
CA ALA A 68 0.01 2.50 -16.42
C ALA A 68 -0.88 2.57 -17.67
N MET A 69 -0.37 2.02 -18.77
CA MET A 69 -0.99 2.08 -20.10
C MET A 69 -1.29 0.68 -20.61
N LEU A 70 -2.37 0.53 -21.37
CA LEU A 70 -2.62 -0.66 -22.19
C LEU A 70 -1.76 -0.63 -23.47
N PRO A 71 -1.62 -1.76 -24.20
CA PRO A 71 -0.87 -1.81 -25.46
C PRO A 71 -1.36 -0.81 -26.53
N ASP A 72 -2.63 -0.43 -26.50
CA ASP A 72 -3.24 0.57 -27.39
C ASP A 72 -2.98 2.03 -26.95
N GLY A 73 -2.21 2.25 -25.86
CA GLY A 73 -1.95 3.56 -25.31
C GLY A 73 -3.03 4.10 -24.37
N THR A 74 -4.07 3.32 -24.07
CA THR A 74 -5.12 3.76 -23.13
C THR A 74 -4.61 3.74 -21.69
N LYS A 75 -4.69 4.89 -21.00
CA LYS A 75 -4.31 4.99 -19.59
C LYS A 75 -5.32 4.32 -18.67
N VAL A 76 -4.86 3.38 -17.88
CA VAL A 76 -5.68 2.64 -16.91
C VAL A 76 -5.42 3.00 -15.45
N GLY A 77 -4.30 3.66 -15.19
CA GLY A 77 -3.94 4.05 -13.83
C GLY A 77 -2.61 4.77 -13.77
N SER A 78 -2.12 4.96 -12.57
CA SER A 78 -0.76 5.46 -12.33
C SER A 78 -0.19 4.88 -11.05
N SER A 79 1.11 4.59 -11.05
CA SER A 79 1.86 4.28 -9.85
C SER A 79 2.55 5.54 -9.35
N SER A 80 2.40 5.85 -8.05
CA SER A 80 3.03 7.00 -7.42
C SER A 80 3.81 6.59 -6.18
N ARG A 81 4.98 7.22 -6.00
CA ARG A 81 5.80 7.09 -4.80
C ARG A 81 5.11 7.75 -3.61
N GLN A 82 5.13 7.10 -2.47
CA GLN A 82 4.59 7.58 -1.21
C GLN A 82 5.59 7.35 -0.09
N GLY A 83 5.76 8.32 0.80
CA GLY A 83 6.73 8.26 1.87
C GLY A 83 8.17 8.42 1.40
N GLY A 84 9.10 8.08 2.27
CA GLY A 84 10.54 8.25 2.01
C GLY A 84 11.03 9.68 2.16
N GLU A 85 10.18 10.63 2.55
CA GLU A 85 10.58 11.98 2.93
C GLU A 85 11.33 11.91 4.26
N ARG A 86 12.47 12.61 4.32
CA ARG A 86 13.32 12.61 5.51
C ARG A 86 12.81 13.63 6.49
N GLU A 87 12.61 13.20 7.72
CA GLU A 87 12.20 14.03 8.84
C GLU A 87 13.24 13.94 9.95
N ALA A 88 13.43 15.01 10.70
CA ALA A 88 14.26 15.01 11.89
C ALA A 88 13.56 14.19 12.99
N GLN A 89 14.28 13.23 13.54
CA GLN A 89 13.78 12.34 14.59
C GLN A 89 14.80 12.24 15.71
N VAL A 90 14.33 12.21 16.95
CA VAL A 90 15.18 11.96 18.10
C VAL A 90 15.56 10.48 18.11
N VAL A 91 16.81 10.17 17.86
CA VAL A 91 17.37 8.81 17.88
C VAL A 91 18.11 8.51 19.17
N ASP A 92 18.59 9.56 19.87
CA ASP A 92 19.18 9.49 21.19
C ASP A 92 18.52 10.53 22.10
N ALA A 93 17.59 10.04 22.92
CA ALA A 93 16.82 10.90 23.81
C ALA A 93 17.65 11.47 24.96
N GLU A 94 18.76 10.83 25.37
CA GLU A 94 19.62 11.35 26.43
C GLU A 94 20.49 12.47 25.90
N ALA A 95 21.12 12.29 24.77
CA ALA A 95 21.92 13.33 24.13
C ALA A 95 21.06 14.57 23.79
N PHE A 96 19.83 14.36 23.29
CA PHE A 96 18.92 15.47 23.00
C PHE A 96 18.48 16.20 24.27
N ARG A 97 18.14 15.48 25.36
CA ARG A 97 17.78 16.10 26.64
C ARG A 97 18.93 16.89 27.26
N ALA A 98 20.14 16.35 27.21
CA ALA A 98 21.35 17.02 27.71
C ALA A 98 21.58 18.34 26.98
N TRP A 99 21.48 18.32 25.65
CA TRP A 99 21.59 19.50 24.81
C TRP A 99 20.53 20.56 25.16
N VAL A 100 19.23 20.15 25.33
CA VAL A 100 18.17 21.09 25.72
C VAL A 100 18.42 21.67 27.12
N ARG A 101 18.83 20.84 28.08
CA ARG A 101 19.16 21.33 29.44
C ARG A 101 20.25 22.41 29.44
N ASP A 102 21.27 22.21 28.59
CA ASP A 102 22.46 23.06 28.58
C ASP A 102 22.25 24.38 27.82
N HIS A 103 21.42 24.36 26.75
CA HIS A 103 21.17 25.54 25.91
C HIS A 103 19.80 26.18 26.13
N TYR A 104 18.79 25.41 26.50
CA TYR A 104 17.39 25.86 26.71
C TYR A 104 16.82 25.38 28.04
N PRO A 105 17.37 25.81 29.16
CA PRO A 105 16.98 25.29 30.48
C PRO A 105 15.49 25.52 30.83
N THR A 106 14.85 26.52 30.22
CA THR A 106 13.40 26.79 30.41
C THR A 106 12.52 25.73 29.70
N GLU A 107 13.05 25.03 28.73
CA GLU A 107 12.38 23.96 27.99
C GLU A 107 12.67 22.56 28.55
N HIS A 108 13.60 22.49 29.50
CA HIS A 108 13.93 21.29 30.25
C HIS A 108 12.99 21.13 31.44
N VAL A 109 12.23 20.05 31.49
CA VAL A 109 11.29 19.77 32.57
C VAL A 109 11.89 18.76 33.53
N VAL A 110 11.90 19.08 34.83
CA VAL A 110 12.29 18.15 35.89
C VAL A 110 11.04 17.80 36.67
N GLU A 111 10.64 16.54 36.63
CA GLU A 111 9.52 16.02 37.44
C GLU A 111 10.09 15.17 38.58
N PHE A 112 9.68 15.54 39.79
CA PHE A 112 10.09 14.81 40.98
C PHE A 112 9.04 13.75 41.33
N VAL A 113 9.34 12.50 40.96
CA VAL A 113 8.51 11.36 41.35
C VAL A 113 9.13 10.75 42.61
N PRO A 114 8.36 10.37 43.66
CA PRO A 114 8.90 9.77 44.88
C PRO A 114 9.82 8.57 44.48
N ALA A 115 11.11 8.68 44.86
CA ALA A 115 12.23 7.78 44.48
C ALA A 115 12.81 7.91 43.08
N GLN A 116 12.32 8.78 42.19
CA GLN A 116 12.92 9.01 40.87
C GLN A 116 12.85 10.48 40.47
N VAL A 117 13.89 10.99 39.81
CA VAL A 117 13.88 12.27 39.14
C VAL A 117 13.73 12.02 37.65
N LEU A 118 12.60 12.41 37.08
CA LEU A 118 12.36 12.31 35.63
C LEU A 118 12.68 13.66 34.99
N THR A 119 13.52 13.62 33.96
CA THR A 119 13.84 14.82 33.17
C THR A 119 13.31 14.63 31.75
N SER A 120 12.65 15.64 31.24
CA SER A 120 12.11 15.63 29.88
C SER A 120 12.26 16.99 29.21
N VAL A 121 12.09 17.02 27.89
CA VAL A 121 12.00 18.24 27.09
C VAL A 121 10.54 18.59 26.91
N ARG A 122 10.21 19.89 26.98
CA ARG A 122 8.84 20.35 26.67
C ARG A 122 8.43 19.92 25.27
N PRO A 123 7.29 19.25 25.08
CA PRO A 123 6.89 18.72 23.77
C PRO A 123 6.80 19.78 22.67
N GLY A 124 6.33 20.98 23.01
CA GLY A 124 6.25 22.10 22.06
C GLY A 124 7.61 22.56 21.55
N PHE A 125 8.62 22.62 22.43
CA PHE A 125 9.98 22.96 22.05
C PHE A 125 10.63 21.86 21.21
N ALA A 126 10.48 20.60 21.62
CA ALA A 126 10.97 19.47 20.84
C ALA A 126 10.38 19.46 19.42
N GLY A 127 9.06 19.67 19.32
CA GLY A 127 8.37 19.78 18.03
C GLY A 127 8.92 20.90 17.13
N LYS A 128 9.21 22.08 17.72
CA LYS A 128 9.78 23.22 17.00
C LYS A 128 11.17 22.89 16.46
N VAL A 129 12.06 22.37 17.31
CA VAL A 129 13.43 21.97 16.90
C VAL A 129 13.40 20.96 15.77
N LEU A 130 12.56 19.90 15.89
CA LEU A 130 12.46 18.87 14.87
C LEU A 130 11.87 19.38 13.54
N ALA A 131 10.89 20.29 13.59
CA ALA A 131 10.31 20.92 12.41
C ALA A 131 11.33 21.78 11.67
N GLU A 132 12.10 22.60 12.38
CA GLU A 132 13.14 23.43 11.77
C GLU A 132 14.30 22.61 11.20
N ALA A 133 14.76 21.58 11.92
CA ALA A 133 15.78 20.64 11.42
C ALA A 133 15.30 19.89 10.17
N THR A 134 14.02 19.51 10.13
CA THR A 134 13.40 18.89 8.95
C THR A 134 13.37 19.85 7.77
N ALA A 135 12.93 21.09 7.99
CA ALA A 135 12.87 22.12 6.94
C ALA A 135 14.27 22.49 6.40
N ALA A 136 15.27 22.54 7.29
CA ALA A 136 16.66 22.80 6.91
C ALA A 136 17.35 21.59 6.23
N GLY A 137 16.76 20.38 6.33
CA GLY A 137 17.36 19.15 5.83
C GLY A 137 18.64 18.73 6.56
N THR A 138 18.88 19.24 7.77
CA THR A 138 20.07 18.98 8.60
C THR A 138 19.68 18.89 10.07
N ALA A 139 20.44 18.14 10.89
CA ALA A 139 20.23 18.07 12.34
C ALA A 139 20.75 19.33 13.05
N LYS A 140 20.40 20.52 12.53
CA LYS A 140 20.79 21.82 13.07
C LYS A 140 19.57 22.63 13.45
N TYR A 141 19.71 23.43 14.48
CA TYR A 141 18.67 24.35 14.95
C TYR A 141 19.24 25.77 15.05
N VAL A 142 18.51 26.73 14.54
CA VAL A 142 18.87 28.15 14.64
C VAL A 142 18.09 28.78 15.79
N ASP A 143 18.78 29.29 16.79
CA ASP A 143 18.13 30.02 17.88
C ASP A 143 17.51 31.32 17.33
N PRO A 144 16.20 31.50 17.41
CA PRO A 144 15.54 32.69 16.87
C PRO A 144 15.85 33.98 17.65
N GLY A 145 16.34 33.85 18.90
CA GLY A 145 16.68 35.01 19.73
C GLY A 145 18.10 35.52 19.49
N THR A 146 19.05 34.60 19.25
CA THR A 146 20.47 34.95 19.08
C THR A 146 20.95 34.79 17.64
N GLY A 147 20.26 34.02 16.81
CA GLY A 147 20.72 33.64 15.45
C GLY A 147 21.82 32.59 15.47
N GLU A 148 22.18 32.03 16.61
CA GLU A 148 23.22 31.01 16.73
C GLU A 148 22.75 29.68 16.16
N VAL A 149 23.65 28.97 15.45
CA VAL A 149 23.37 27.67 14.86
C VAL A 149 23.95 26.57 15.73
N HIS A 150 23.07 25.73 16.27
CA HIS A 150 23.45 24.58 17.09
C HIS A 150 23.36 23.27 16.32
N ASP A 151 24.36 22.42 16.43
CA ASP A 151 24.18 21.00 16.11
C ASP A 151 23.33 20.37 17.22
N VAL A 152 22.29 19.61 16.84
CA VAL A 152 21.35 19.01 17.79
C VAL A 152 21.71 17.55 18.03
N PRO A 153 22.39 17.21 19.16
CA PRO A 153 22.77 15.84 19.46
C PRO A 153 21.53 14.95 19.62
N GLY A 154 21.66 13.70 19.19
CA GLY A 154 20.57 12.73 19.29
C GLY A 154 19.44 12.92 18.29
N VAL A 155 19.57 13.83 17.33
CA VAL A 155 18.63 14.04 16.21
C VAL A 155 19.26 13.61 14.90
N GLU A 156 18.52 12.82 14.12
CA GLU A 156 18.90 12.45 12.76
C GLU A 156 17.72 12.62 11.79
N LEU A 157 18.05 12.90 10.52
CA LEU A 157 17.05 12.93 9.46
C LEU A 157 16.83 11.51 8.92
N LYS A 158 15.71 10.93 9.25
CA LYS A 158 15.29 9.60 8.80
C LYS A 158 13.90 9.68 8.16
N PRO A 159 13.59 8.84 7.18
CA PRO A 159 12.21 8.76 6.70
C PRO A 159 11.30 8.26 7.83
N SER A 160 10.22 8.99 8.09
CA SER A 160 9.18 8.58 9.07
C SER A 160 8.50 7.27 8.65
N ARG A 161 8.53 7.00 7.36
CA ARG A 161 7.96 5.82 6.72
C ARG A 161 8.81 5.41 5.54
N ALA A 162 9.04 4.10 5.37
CA ALA A 162 9.69 3.57 4.18
C ALA A 162 8.98 4.03 2.91
N ALA A 163 9.76 4.31 1.87
CA ALA A 163 9.20 4.60 0.57
C ALA A 163 8.44 3.38 0.04
N SER A 164 7.30 3.61 -0.55
CA SER A 164 6.47 2.58 -1.19
C SER A 164 5.84 3.12 -2.46
N HIS A 165 5.38 2.24 -3.36
CA HIS A 165 4.67 2.64 -4.57
C HIS A 165 3.22 2.18 -4.50
N ARG A 166 2.31 3.07 -4.86
CA ARG A 166 0.88 2.80 -4.86
C ARG A 166 0.33 2.93 -6.27
N LEU A 167 -0.16 1.82 -6.80
CA LEU A 167 -0.95 1.82 -8.03
C LEU A 167 -2.37 2.32 -7.75
N THR A 168 -2.80 3.33 -8.50
CA THR A 168 -4.17 3.86 -8.46
C THR A 168 -4.77 3.78 -9.86
N TYR A 169 -5.90 3.10 -9.98
CA TYR A 169 -6.64 3.02 -11.25
C TYR A 169 -7.38 4.33 -11.54
N THR A 170 -7.52 4.65 -12.83
CA THR A 170 -8.35 5.79 -13.25
C THR A 170 -9.80 5.55 -12.88
N ARG A 171 -10.47 6.59 -12.40
CA ARG A 171 -11.92 6.58 -12.22
C ARG A 171 -12.58 6.94 -13.54
N GLY A 172 -13.81 6.45 -13.76
CA GLY A 172 -14.62 6.88 -14.90
C GLY A 172 -14.81 8.41 -14.90
N SER A 173 -14.76 9.01 -16.07
CA SER A 173 -14.96 10.44 -16.31
C SER A 173 -15.91 10.66 -17.49
N LYS A 174 -16.30 11.91 -17.76
CA LYS A 174 -17.13 12.23 -18.95
C LYS A 174 -16.43 11.86 -20.25
N ALA A 175 -15.10 12.00 -20.34
CA ALA A 175 -14.29 11.65 -21.50
C ALA A 175 -14.02 10.15 -21.62
N GLN A 176 -13.93 9.46 -20.49
CA GLN A 176 -13.68 8.02 -20.41
C GLN A 176 -14.62 7.43 -19.33
N PRO A 177 -15.86 7.05 -19.68
CA PRO A 177 -16.85 6.60 -18.72
C PRO A 177 -16.44 5.34 -17.94
N THR A 178 -15.63 4.46 -18.57
CA THR A 178 -15.16 3.20 -18.00
C THR A 178 -13.96 3.45 -17.10
N ASP A 179 -13.96 2.87 -15.89
CA ASP A 179 -12.82 2.92 -15.00
C ASP A 179 -11.65 2.03 -15.47
N GLY A 180 -10.44 2.30 -14.97
CA GLY A 180 -9.23 1.61 -15.41
C GLY A 180 -9.24 0.11 -15.13
N ARG A 181 -9.92 -0.37 -14.09
CA ARG A 181 -10.03 -1.82 -13.80
C ARG A 181 -10.91 -2.52 -14.80
N ALA A 182 -12.04 -1.90 -15.17
CA ALA A 182 -12.95 -2.44 -16.18
C ALA A 182 -12.29 -2.46 -17.56
N LEU A 183 -11.45 -1.47 -17.90
CA LEU A 183 -10.65 -1.46 -19.13
C LEU A 183 -9.63 -2.60 -19.16
N VAL A 184 -8.88 -2.83 -18.09
CA VAL A 184 -7.96 -3.96 -17.97
C VAL A 184 -8.71 -5.28 -18.11
N ALA A 185 -9.86 -5.44 -17.46
CA ALA A 185 -10.68 -6.64 -17.57
C ALA A 185 -11.24 -6.87 -18.98
N ALA A 186 -11.58 -5.81 -19.70
CA ALA A 186 -12.01 -5.90 -21.10
C ALA A 186 -10.84 -6.30 -22.01
N ALA A 187 -9.68 -5.68 -21.86
CA ALA A 187 -8.48 -6.01 -22.61
C ALA A 187 -8.01 -7.47 -22.37
N TRP A 188 -8.12 -7.95 -21.12
CA TRP A 188 -7.86 -9.34 -20.79
C TRP A 188 -8.79 -10.30 -21.53
N ARG A 189 -10.10 -10.06 -21.48
CA ARG A 189 -11.10 -10.87 -22.19
C ARG A 189 -10.92 -10.86 -23.70
N ALA A 190 -10.41 -9.77 -24.26
CA ALA A 190 -10.05 -9.65 -25.67
C ALA A 190 -8.71 -10.32 -26.04
N GLY A 191 -7.97 -10.86 -25.07
CA GLY A 191 -6.66 -11.48 -25.29
C GLY A 191 -5.50 -10.50 -25.50
N ALA A 192 -5.74 -9.19 -25.40
CA ALA A 192 -4.72 -8.15 -25.67
C ALA A 192 -3.60 -8.10 -24.59
N LEU A 193 -3.76 -8.77 -23.46
CA LEU A 193 -2.80 -8.76 -22.35
C LEU A 193 -2.04 -10.08 -22.15
N VAL A 194 -2.18 -11.03 -23.06
CA VAL A 194 -1.53 -12.36 -22.94
C VAL A 194 -0.01 -12.24 -22.85
N GLU A 195 0.59 -11.34 -23.62
CA GLU A 195 2.04 -11.09 -23.60
C GLU A 195 2.55 -10.52 -22.26
N HIS A 196 1.70 -9.81 -21.54
CA HIS A 196 2.04 -9.24 -20.22
C HIS A 196 1.90 -10.25 -19.08
N LEU A 197 1.17 -11.34 -19.29
CA LEU A 197 0.87 -12.34 -18.27
C LEU A 197 1.07 -13.77 -18.80
N PRO A 198 2.27 -14.11 -19.27
CA PRO A 198 2.53 -15.43 -19.85
C PRO A 198 2.31 -16.58 -18.85
N ALA A 199 2.49 -16.33 -17.56
CA ALA A 199 2.24 -17.31 -16.50
C ALA A 199 0.76 -17.68 -16.33
N LEU A 200 -0.16 -16.81 -16.78
CA LEU A 200 -1.61 -17.03 -16.69
C LEU A 200 -2.23 -17.37 -18.04
N ALA A 201 -1.45 -17.37 -19.11
CA ALA A 201 -1.92 -17.78 -20.42
C ALA A 201 -2.19 -19.30 -20.40
N PRO A 202 -3.36 -19.77 -20.90
CA PRO A 202 -3.57 -21.20 -21.04
C PRO A 202 -2.46 -21.77 -21.95
N ALA A 203 -1.85 -22.89 -21.54
CA ALA A 203 -0.88 -23.58 -22.38
C ALA A 203 -1.52 -23.79 -23.77
N ALA A 204 -0.80 -23.38 -24.81
CA ALA A 204 -1.26 -23.65 -26.18
C ALA A 204 -1.58 -25.15 -26.28
N PRO A 205 -2.72 -25.54 -26.89
CA PRO A 205 -3.03 -26.96 -27.09
C PRO A 205 -1.86 -27.60 -27.81
N GLN A 206 -1.18 -28.51 -27.14
CA GLN A 206 -0.14 -29.31 -27.78
C GLN A 206 -0.83 -30.00 -28.93
N ALA A 207 -0.41 -29.71 -30.17
CA ALA A 207 -0.85 -30.42 -31.34
C ALA A 207 -0.60 -31.90 -31.03
N ALA A 208 -1.69 -32.69 -30.96
CA ALA A 208 -1.60 -34.11 -30.77
C ALA A 208 -0.68 -34.62 -31.90
N GLY A 209 0.50 -35.13 -31.50
CA GLY A 209 1.47 -35.62 -32.43
C GLY A 209 0.76 -36.63 -33.38
N SER A 210 0.81 -36.35 -34.66
CA SER A 210 0.41 -37.31 -35.66
C SER A 210 1.47 -38.39 -35.69
N ASP A 211 1.36 -39.38 -34.82
CA ASP A 211 1.95 -40.67 -35.03
C ASP A 211 1.03 -41.44 -35.98
N ALA A 212 1.31 -41.28 -37.26
CA ALA A 212 0.79 -42.14 -38.31
C ALA A 212 1.97 -42.49 -39.23
N ALA A 213 2.53 -43.64 -39.01
CA ALA A 213 3.06 -44.53 -40.09
C ALA A 213 3.47 -45.87 -39.47
#